data_164b0e17e517995c49700b59cda2479e
#
_entry.id   164b0e17e517995c49700b59cda2479e
#
_cell.length_a   1.000
_cell.length_b   1.000
_cell.length_c   1.000
_cell.angle_alpha   90.00
_cell.angle_beta   90.00
_cell.angle_gamma   90.00
#
_symmetry.space_group_name_H-M   'P 1'
#
loop_
_entity.id
_entity.type
_entity.pdbx_description
1 polymer ?
#
loop_
_entity_poly.entity_id
_entity_poly.type
_entity_poly.pdbx_seq_one_letter_code
_entity_poly.pdbx_strand_id
1 'polypeptide(L)'
;MTVEHEITIARGTPEMVPLIAKCAMAAIERYDFADDMDDDQSELYDWLLDICGRTDTLYSYRNTLVAKVDDEVVGCLISYPGDDYEAKRAFTFAALDGAGPSDTETGPGEYYLDTLALLPAARGHRIGLRLMESVIDYATRELGYDRITLIVDEDKPRLEAYYTTLDFRRDERVHFMGHPYYRMVRSQK
;
A
#
# COMPACT_ATOMS: atom_id res chain seq x y z
N MET A 1 6.72 -28.99 19.67
CA MET A 1 6.35 -27.70 20.21
C MET A 1 6.35 -26.72 19.05
N THR A 2 5.19 -26.28 18.61
CA THR A 2 5.07 -25.19 17.62
C THR A 2 5.46 -23.89 18.34
N VAL A 3 6.51 -23.25 17.89
CA VAL A 3 6.83 -21.88 18.36
C VAL A 3 5.71 -20.99 17.83
N GLU A 4 4.94 -20.39 18.71
CA GLU A 4 3.89 -19.45 18.34
C GLU A 4 4.58 -18.08 18.15
N HIS A 5 4.71 -17.63 16.91
CA HIS A 5 5.30 -16.33 16.59
C HIS A 5 4.29 -15.23 16.91
N GLU A 6 4.75 -14.19 17.61
CA GLU A 6 3.93 -13.01 17.91
C GLU A 6 3.86 -12.11 16.66
N ILE A 7 2.62 -11.89 16.16
CA ILE A 7 2.36 -10.97 15.04
C ILE A 7 1.75 -9.69 15.59
N THR A 8 2.43 -8.57 15.42
CA THR A 8 1.97 -7.24 15.82
C THR A 8 1.86 -6.30 14.61
N ILE A 9 0.92 -5.36 14.67
CA ILE A 9 0.76 -4.28 13.70
C ILE A 9 1.10 -2.97 14.40
N ALA A 10 1.98 -2.19 13.78
CA ALA A 10 2.47 -0.93 14.34
C ALA A 10 2.51 0.17 13.27
N ARG A 11 2.63 1.42 13.69
CA ARG A 11 2.87 2.53 12.78
C ARG A 11 4.31 2.51 12.27
N GLY A 12 4.49 2.93 11.01
CA GLY A 12 5.81 3.13 10.44
C GLY A 12 6.60 4.20 11.20
N THR A 13 7.92 3.98 11.29
CA THR A 13 8.87 4.91 11.87
C THR A 13 10.01 5.18 10.88
N PRO A 14 10.83 6.24 11.08
CA PRO A 14 11.93 6.53 10.16
C PRO A 14 12.90 5.36 9.94
N GLU A 15 13.13 4.55 10.98
CA GLU A 15 14.04 3.40 10.90
C GLU A 15 13.51 2.27 9.99
N MET A 16 12.21 2.25 9.72
CA MET A 16 11.55 1.25 8.87
C MET A 16 11.51 1.66 7.40
N VAL A 17 11.90 2.89 7.06
CA VAL A 17 11.86 3.43 5.69
C VAL A 17 12.55 2.52 4.66
N PRO A 18 13.72 1.90 4.94
CA PRO A 18 14.34 0.99 3.99
C PRO A 18 13.46 -0.19 3.58
N LEU A 19 12.72 -0.78 4.52
CA LEU A 19 11.79 -1.87 4.19
C LEU A 19 10.52 -1.35 3.52
N ILE A 20 9.98 -0.21 3.96
CA ILE A 20 8.81 0.41 3.34
C ILE A 20 9.08 0.70 1.86
N ALA A 21 10.26 1.24 1.52
CA ALA A 21 10.68 1.48 0.14
C ALA A 21 10.74 0.18 -0.68
N LYS A 22 11.34 -0.88 -0.14
CA LYS A 22 11.35 -2.20 -0.79
C LYS A 22 9.97 -2.78 -1.01
N CYS A 23 9.06 -2.61 -0.04
CA CYS A 23 7.66 -3.01 -0.17
C CYS A 23 6.94 -2.23 -1.28
N ALA A 24 7.19 -0.92 -1.40
CA ALA A 24 6.63 -0.11 -2.47
C ALA A 24 7.10 -0.58 -3.85
N MET A 25 8.39 -0.88 -4.01
CA MET A 25 8.93 -1.48 -5.25
C MET A 25 8.27 -2.83 -5.58
N ALA A 26 8.07 -3.68 -4.56
CA ALA A 26 7.49 -5.00 -4.75
C ALA A 26 6.00 -4.92 -5.13
N ALA A 27 5.26 -3.95 -4.63
CA ALA A 27 3.85 -3.77 -4.95
C ALA A 27 3.62 -3.36 -6.41
N ILE A 28 4.57 -2.62 -7.01
CA ILE A 28 4.56 -2.26 -8.43
C ILE A 28 5.32 -3.26 -9.31
N GLU A 29 5.64 -4.44 -8.76
CA GLU A 29 6.32 -5.55 -9.48
C GLU A 29 7.70 -5.20 -10.04
N ARG A 30 8.40 -4.22 -9.44
CA ARG A 30 9.75 -3.82 -9.83
C ARG A 30 10.83 -4.45 -8.95
N TYR A 31 10.46 -5.24 -7.94
CA TYR A 31 11.37 -5.90 -7.01
C TYR A 31 10.70 -7.13 -6.38
N ASP A 32 11.45 -8.19 -6.16
CA ASP A 32 10.97 -9.46 -5.60
C ASP A 32 11.63 -9.84 -4.25
N PHE A 33 12.29 -8.85 -3.61
CA PHE A 33 13.10 -9.03 -2.40
C PHE A 33 14.36 -9.89 -2.59
N ALA A 34 14.88 -9.96 -3.83
CA ALA A 34 16.19 -10.54 -4.09
C ALA A 34 17.30 -9.73 -3.38
N ASP A 35 18.44 -10.39 -3.13
CA ASP A 35 19.56 -9.75 -2.42
C ASP A 35 20.19 -8.62 -3.23
N ASP A 36 20.29 -8.78 -4.56
CA ASP A 36 20.91 -7.81 -5.46
C ASP A 36 19.85 -7.02 -6.24
N MET A 37 20.07 -5.71 -6.37
CA MET A 37 19.29 -4.80 -7.22
C MET A 37 20.14 -4.46 -8.45
N ASP A 38 19.51 -4.40 -9.63
CA ASP A 38 20.09 -3.78 -10.81
C ASP A 38 20.14 -2.25 -10.71
N ASP A 39 20.72 -1.57 -11.71
CA ASP A 39 20.89 -0.12 -11.67
C ASP A 39 19.53 0.62 -11.62
N ASP A 40 18.55 0.20 -12.45
CA ASP A 40 17.22 0.80 -12.48
C ASP A 40 16.47 0.60 -11.16
N GLN A 41 16.60 -0.57 -10.54
CA GLN A 41 16.02 -0.87 -9.23
C GLN A 41 16.69 -0.04 -8.13
N SER A 42 17.99 0.18 -8.22
CA SER A 42 18.75 0.97 -7.27
C SER A 42 18.35 2.45 -7.33
N GLU A 43 18.19 3.02 -8.52
CA GLU A 43 17.70 4.39 -8.71
C GLU A 43 16.27 4.56 -8.17
N LEU A 44 15.38 3.61 -8.47
CA LEU A 44 14.02 3.62 -7.95
C LEU A 44 13.99 3.49 -6.42
N TYR A 45 14.87 2.65 -5.86
CA TYR A 45 14.98 2.47 -4.42
C TYR A 45 15.45 3.74 -3.72
N ASP A 46 16.46 4.41 -4.23
CA ASP A 46 16.98 5.67 -3.69
C ASP A 46 15.91 6.77 -3.68
N TRP A 47 15.14 6.87 -4.76
CA TRP A 47 14.02 7.79 -4.82
C TRP A 47 12.92 7.43 -3.80
N LEU A 48 12.58 6.15 -3.66
CA LEU A 48 11.60 5.69 -2.68
C LEU A 48 12.08 5.90 -1.24
N LEU A 49 13.38 5.76 -0.96
CA LEU A 49 13.95 6.12 0.34
C LEU A 49 13.69 7.59 0.69
N ASP A 50 13.88 8.49 -0.28
CA ASP A 50 13.60 9.92 -0.08
C ASP A 50 12.12 10.16 0.21
N ILE A 51 11.22 9.73 -0.66
CA ILE A 51 9.79 10.03 -0.49
C ILE A 51 9.15 9.31 0.70
N CYS A 52 9.57 8.08 1.02
CA CYS A 52 9.07 7.36 2.19
C CYS A 52 9.60 7.97 3.50
N GLY A 53 10.81 8.53 3.48
CA GLY A 53 11.43 9.20 4.63
C GLY A 53 10.82 10.57 4.96
N ARG A 54 10.13 11.20 4.03
CA ARG A 54 9.48 12.51 4.21
C ARG A 54 8.16 12.37 4.96
N THR A 55 7.68 13.51 5.48
CA THR A 55 6.41 13.57 6.23
C THR A 55 5.26 14.18 5.43
N ASP A 56 5.54 14.68 4.22
CA ASP A 56 4.62 15.44 3.36
C ASP A 56 4.28 14.75 2.03
N THR A 57 4.70 13.49 1.85
CA THR A 57 4.40 12.65 0.68
C THR A 57 3.22 11.71 0.94
N LEU A 58 2.61 11.16 -0.11
CA LEU A 58 1.64 10.08 0.01
C LEU A 58 2.30 8.82 0.57
N TYR A 59 3.53 8.52 0.17
CA TYR A 59 4.29 7.32 0.57
C TYR A 59 5.06 7.47 1.88
N SER A 60 4.82 8.56 2.62
CA SER A 60 5.43 8.79 3.94
C SER A 60 5.32 7.56 4.86
N TYR A 61 6.38 7.29 5.63
CA TYR A 61 6.32 6.30 6.73
C TYR A 61 5.18 6.58 7.72
N ARG A 62 4.71 7.84 7.84
CA ARG A 62 3.56 8.22 8.67
C ARG A 62 2.23 7.68 8.15
N ASN A 63 2.15 7.43 6.85
CA ASN A 63 1.00 6.86 6.16
C ASN A 63 1.06 5.33 6.10
N THR A 64 1.99 4.72 6.84
CA THR A 64 2.29 3.29 6.74
C THR A 64 1.98 2.57 8.04
N LEU A 65 1.28 1.43 7.94
CA LEU A 65 1.28 0.39 8.96
C LEU A 65 2.25 -0.72 8.57
N VAL A 66 2.98 -1.23 9.54
CA VAL A 66 3.90 -2.34 9.36
C VAL A 66 3.45 -3.56 10.15
N ALA A 67 3.67 -4.73 9.60
CA ALA A 67 3.53 -6.00 10.32
C ALA A 67 4.90 -6.45 10.83
N LYS A 68 4.94 -6.90 12.07
CA LYS A 68 6.11 -7.49 12.70
C LYS A 68 5.82 -8.92 13.12
N VAL A 69 6.83 -9.76 13.00
CA VAL A 69 6.87 -11.11 13.55
C VAL A 69 8.08 -11.17 14.48
N ASP A 70 7.85 -11.43 15.77
CA ASP A 70 8.91 -11.45 16.79
C ASP A 70 9.79 -10.17 16.75
N ASP A 71 9.13 -8.99 16.66
CA ASP A 71 9.75 -7.66 16.52
C ASP A 71 10.42 -7.34 15.18
N GLU A 72 10.58 -8.29 14.27
CA GLU A 72 11.11 -8.03 12.93
C GLU A 72 10.00 -7.57 11.96
N VAL A 73 10.25 -6.48 11.23
CA VAL A 73 9.30 -5.97 10.24
C VAL A 73 9.30 -6.88 9.01
N VAL A 74 8.15 -7.43 8.67
CA VAL A 74 7.99 -8.42 7.58
C VAL A 74 7.10 -7.95 6.43
N GLY A 75 6.59 -6.73 6.49
CA GLY A 75 5.80 -6.13 5.44
C GLY A 75 5.07 -4.88 5.89
N CYS A 76 4.40 -4.23 4.94
CA CYS A 76 3.67 -3.00 5.23
C CYS A 76 2.45 -2.79 4.34
N LEU A 77 1.61 -1.84 4.76
CA LEU A 77 0.52 -1.29 3.99
C LEU A 77 0.62 0.24 4.06
N ILE A 78 0.76 0.90 2.91
CA ILE A 78 0.71 2.36 2.76
C ILE A 78 -0.73 2.75 2.45
N SER A 79 -1.25 3.74 3.18
CA SER A 79 -2.63 4.20 3.03
C SER A 79 -2.78 5.65 3.48
N TYR A 80 -3.67 6.40 2.87
CA TYR A 80 -3.80 7.83 3.13
C TYR A 80 -5.20 8.36 2.78
N PRO A 81 -5.57 9.55 3.35
CA PRO A 81 -6.77 10.26 2.95
C PRO A 81 -6.71 10.69 1.48
N GLY A 82 -7.78 10.43 0.73
CA GLY A 82 -7.93 10.93 -0.64
C GLY A 82 -8.05 12.45 -0.72
N ASP A 83 -8.39 13.11 0.40
CA ASP A 83 -8.44 14.57 0.50
C ASP A 83 -7.10 15.25 0.16
N ASP A 84 -5.98 14.58 0.49
CA ASP A 84 -4.63 15.07 0.24
C ASP A 84 -4.06 14.66 -1.13
N TYR A 85 -4.76 13.80 -1.86
CA TYR A 85 -4.21 13.11 -3.04
C TYR A 85 -3.73 14.08 -4.11
N GLU A 86 -4.59 14.99 -4.58
CA GLU A 86 -4.26 15.92 -5.66
C GLU A 86 -3.09 16.86 -5.31
N ALA A 87 -2.98 17.28 -4.04
CA ALA A 87 -1.92 18.16 -3.59
C ALA A 87 -0.54 17.46 -3.55
N LYS A 88 -0.52 16.14 -3.32
CA LYS A 88 0.71 15.40 -3.05
C LYS A 88 1.13 14.47 -4.21
N ARG A 89 0.19 14.11 -5.12
CA ARG A 89 0.47 13.12 -6.16
C ARG A 89 1.59 13.52 -7.11
N ALA A 90 1.61 14.77 -7.53
CA ALA A 90 2.53 15.24 -8.56
C ALA A 90 4.01 15.02 -8.18
N PHE A 91 4.39 15.34 -6.96
CA PHE A 91 5.76 15.13 -6.50
C PHE A 91 5.99 13.73 -5.91
N THR A 92 4.95 13.08 -5.39
CA THR A 92 5.06 11.68 -4.93
C THR A 92 5.35 10.73 -6.10
N PHE A 93 4.78 10.99 -7.27
CA PHE A 93 4.96 10.13 -8.45
C PHE A 93 5.87 10.72 -9.53
N ALA A 94 6.63 11.76 -9.20
CA ALA A 94 7.45 12.49 -10.17
C ALA A 94 8.51 11.63 -10.89
N ALA A 95 9.01 10.56 -10.25
CA ALA A 95 9.98 9.64 -10.84
C ALA A 95 9.34 8.39 -11.48
N LEU A 96 8.02 8.24 -11.43
CA LEU A 96 7.32 7.14 -12.08
C LEU A 96 6.90 7.57 -13.49
N ASP A 97 7.53 6.97 -14.51
CA ASP A 97 7.17 7.20 -15.90
C ASP A 97 5.74 6.75 -16.20
N GLY A 98 4.98 7.59 -16.89
CA GLY A 98 3.63 7.26 -17.37
C GLY A 98 2.48 7.70 -16.47
N ALA A 99 2.72 8.28 -15.30
CA ALA A 99 1.67 8.90 -14.50
C ALA A 99 1.10 10.14 -15.20
N GLY A 100 -0.08 10.02 -15.78
CA GLY A 100 -0.77 11.12 -16.45
C GLY A 100 -1.45 12.08 -15.46
N PRO A 101 -1.73 13.33 -15.84
CA PRO A 101 -2.43 14.27 -14.97
C PRO A 101 -3.88 13.88 -14.65
N SER A 102 -4.47 13.00 -15.46
CA SER A 102 -5.84 12.48 -15.27
C SER A 102 -5.90 11.15 -14.51
N ASP A 103 -4.75 10.54 -14.21
CA ASP A 103 -4.72 9.26 -13.50
C ASP A 103 -4.98 9.49 -12.02
N THR A 104 -6.23 9.29 -11.60
CA THR A 104 -6.68 9.51 -10.23
C THR A 104 -7.14 8.19 -9.63
N GLU A 105 -6.52 7.79 -8.53
CA GLU A 105 -6.83 6.53 -7.82
C GLU A 105 -7.87 6.73 -6.73
N THR A 106 -7.94 7.94 -6.16
CA THR A 106 -8.82 8.26 -5.03
C THR A 106 -9.16 9.76 -5.03
N GLY A 107 -10.08 10.17 -4.18
CA GLY A 107 -10.52 11.56 -4.06
C GLY A 107 -11.05 11.93 -2.68
N PRO A 108 -11.50 13.18 -2.51
CA PRO A 108 -12.01 13.68 -1.23
C PRO A 108 -13.10 12.78 -0.62
N GLY A 109 -13.03 12.63 0.69
CA GLY A 109 -13.99 11.81 1.46
C GLY A 109 -13.72 10.30 1.42
N GLU A 110 -12.62 9.89 0.83
CA GLU A 110 -12.20 8.49 0.77
C GLU A 110 -10.90 8.27 1.54
N TYR A 111 -10.72 7.06 2.04
CA TYR A 111 -9.45 6.60 2.57
C TYR A 111 -8.89 5.53 1.64
N TYR A 112 -7.74 5.78 1.07
CA TYR A 112 -7.16 4.94 0.02
C TYR A 112 -6.12 3.98 0.56
N LEU A 113 -6.23 2.71 0.14
CA LEU A 113 -5.26 1.66 0.41
C LEU A 113 -4.40 1.48 -0.85
N ASP A 114 -3.18 1.98 -0.80
CA ASP A 114 -2.28 2.07 -1.97
C ASP A 114 -1.43 0.81 -2.13
N THR A 115 -0.55 0.56 -1.18
CA THR A 115 0.50 -0.45 -1.28
C THR A 115 0.36 -1.48 -0.18
N LEU A 116 0.26 -2.76 -0.54
CA LEU A 116 0.36 -3.89 0.40
C LEU A 116 1.44 -4.86 -0.09
N ALA A 117 2.50 -5.02 0.68
CA ALA A 117 3.53 -6.01 0.38
C ALA A 117 4.06 -6.70 1.64
N LEU A 118 4.40 -7.97 1.49
CA LEU A 118 5.00 -8.80 2.52
C LEU A 118 6.28 -9.46 1.98
N LEU A 119 7.28 -9.61 2.83
CA LEU A 119 8.43 -10.46 2.56
C LEU A 119 7.96 -11.86 2.16
N PRO A 120 8.64 -12.55 1.23
CA PRO A 120 8.22 -13.87 0.77
C PRO A 120 7.97 -14.88 1.90
N ALA A 121 8.85 -14.91 2.91
CA ALA A 121 8.72 -15.81 4.06
C ALA A 121 7.49 -15.53 4.96
N ALA A 122 6.94 -14.32 4.90
CA ALA A 122 5.76 -13.92 5.69
C ALA A 122 4.43 -14.19 4.97
N ARG A 123 4.47 -14.58 3.71
CA ARG A 123 3.27 -14.86 2.91
C ARG A 123 2.60 -16.16 3.36
N GLY A 124 1.29 -16.25 3.18
CA GLY A 124 0.51 -17.44 3.57
C GLY A 124 0.12 -17.52 5.04
N HIS A 125 0.62 -16.62 5.90
CA HIS A 125 0.37 -16.60 7.35
C HIS A 125 -0.72 -15.60 7.79
N ARG A 126 -1.59 -15.16 6.88
CA ARG A 126 -2.68 -14.20 7.11
C ARG A 126 -2.22 -12.82 7.61
N ILE A 127 -0.93 -12.50 7.50
CA ILE A 127 -0.36 -11.22 7.93
C ILE A 127 -0.93 -10.06 7.10
N GLY A 128 -1.07 -10.23 5.79
CA GLY A 128 -1.71 -9.24 4.92
C GLY A 128 -3.15 -8.95 5.30
N LEU A 129 -3.90 -9.98 5.72
CA LEU A 129 -5.25 -9.81 6.24
C LEU A 129 -5.27 -8.94 7.51
N ARG A 130 -4.36 -9.21 8.45
CA ARG A 130 -4.25 -8.40 9.68
C ARG A 130 -3.90 -6.93 9.38
N LEU A 131 -3.00 -6.67 8.42
CA LEU A 131 -2.70 -5.31 7.97
C LEU A 131 -3.95 -4.63 7.40
N MET A 132 -4.68 -5.30 6.50
CA MET A 132 -5.91 -4.78 5.91
C MET A 132 -6.97 -4.46 6.98
N GLU A 133 -7.25 -5.41 7.87
CA GLU A 133 -8.23 -5.21 8.96
C GLU A 133 -7.82 -4.05 9.87
N SER A 134 -6.54 -3.94 10.23
CA SER A 134 -6.03 -2.85 11.08
C SER A 134 -6.16 -1.48 10.42
N VAL A 135 -5.86 -1.38 9.12
CA VAL A 135 -6.03 -0.11 8.39
C VAL A 135 -7.51 0.25 8.23
N ILE A 136 -8.36 -0.72 7.90
CA ILE A 136 -9.80 -0.49 7.79
C ILE A 136 -10.38 0.00 9.13
N ASP A 137 -10.03 -0.66 10.22
CA ASP A 137 -10.46 -0.24 11.57
C ASP A 137 -9.96 1.16 11.92
N TYR A 138 -8.69 1.45 11.64
CA TYR A 138 -8.11 2.78 11.85
C TYR A 138 -8.85 3.86 11.03
N ALA A 139 -9.01 3.65 9.73
CA ALA A 139 -9.67 4.60 8.85
C ALA A 139 -11.13 4.86 9.25
N THR A 140 -11.86 3.80 9.64
CA THR A 140 -13.28 3.91 9.95
C THR A 140 -13.55 4.40 11.37
N ARG A 141 -12.87 3.84 12.38
CA ARG A 141 -13.19 4.11 13.79
C ARG A 141 -12.44 5.32 14.34
N GLU A 142 -11.18 5.53 13.92
CA GLU A 142 -10.36 6.62 14.43
C GLU A 142 -10.46 7.87 13.56
N LEU A 143 -10.49 7.72 12.23
CA LEU A 143 -10.53 8.84 11.31
C LEU A 143 -11.94 9.18 10.80
N GLY A 144 -12.91 8.27 10.92
CA GLY A 144 -14.31 8.50 10.56
C GLY A 144 -14.60 8.43 9.05
N TYR A 145 -13.77 7.73 8.27
CA TYR A 145 -14.04 7.53 6.85
C TYR A 145 -15.05 6.41 6.64
N ASP A 146 -16.14 6.70 5.95
CA ASP A 146 -17.17 5.72 5.56
C ASP A 146 -16.83 4.97 4.28
N ARG A 147 -15.93 5.52 3.45
CA ARG A 147 -15.51 4.95 2.18
C ARG A 147 -14.01 4.62 2.19
N ILE A 148 -13.72 3.33 2.10
CA ILE A 148 -12.35 2.82 1.92
C ILE A 148 -12.22 2.37 0.48
N THR A 149 -11.18 2.79 -0.23
CA THR A 149 -10.99 2.49 -1.65
C THR A 149 -9.62 1.89 -1.92
N LEU A 150 -9.53 1.16 -3.00
CA LEU A 150 -8.30 0.64 -3.60
C LEU A 150 -8.50 0.43 -5.09
N ILE A 151 -7.43 0.24 -5.85
CA ILE A 151 -7.51 -0.25 -7.21
C ILE A 151 -6.90 -1.67 -7.29
N VAL A 152 -7.43 -2.50 -8.17
CA VAL A 152 -6.91 -3.84 -8.46
C VAL A 152 -6.79 -4.00 -9.96
N ASP A 153 -5.64 -4.50 -10.40
CA ASP A 153 -5.38 -4.82 -11.79
C ASP A 153 -6.44 -5.80 -12.33
N GLU A 154 -7.05 -5.48 -13.48
CA GLU A 154 -8.10 -6.32 -14.05
C GLU A 154 -7.60 -7.71 -14.45
N ASP A 155 -6.29 -7.87 -14.65
CA ASP A 155 -5.65 -9.16 -14.93
C ASP A 155 -5.38 -9.99 -13.66
N LYS A 156 -5.76 -9.47 -12.47
CA LYS A 156 -5.56 -10.15 -11.18
C LYS A 156 -6.87 -10.58 -10.49
N PRO A 157 -7.70 -11.45 -11.12
CA PRO A 157 -9.03 -11.81 -10.58
C PRO A 157 -8.96 -12.51 -9.21
N ARG A 158 -7.83 -13.17 -8.87
CA ARG A 158 -7.64 -13.76 -7.54
C ARG A 158 -7.48 -12.71 -6.44
N LEU A 159 -6.82 -11.58 -6.77
CA LEU A 159 -6.65 -10.48 -5.85
C LEU A 159 -7.97 -9.74 -5.66
N GLU A 160 -8.74 -9.53 -6.72
CA GLU A 160 -10.10 -8.99 -6.64
C GLU A 160 -11.01 -9.87 -5.76
N ALA A 161 -10.97 -11.19 -5.96
CA ALA A 161 -11.72 -12.13 -5.12
C ALA A 161 -11.31 -12.03 -3.64
N TYR A 162 -10.02 -11.86 -3.35
CA TYR A 162 -9.53 -11.64 -2.00
C TYR A 162 -10.12 -10.37 -1.38
N TYR A 163 -10.09 -9.24 -2.07
CA TYR A 163 -10.69 -7.99 -1.58
C TYR A 163 -12.21 -8.09 -1.40
N THR A 164 -12.89 -8.89 -2.23
CA THR A 164 -14.33 -9.15 -2.08
C THR A 164 -14.63 -9.87 -0.76
N THR A 165 -13.73 -10.71 -0.24
CA THR A 165 -13.88 -11.33 1.09
C THR A 165 -13.79 -10.33 2.25
N LEU A 166 -13.23 -9.15 2.00
CA LEU A 166 -13.12 -8.02 2.94
C LEU A 166 -14.23 -6.96 2.72
N ASP A 167 -15.33 -7.34 2.06
CA ASP A 167 -16.48 -6.49 1.76
C ASP A 167 -16.22 -5.36 0.75
N PHE A 168 -15.09 -5.39 0.04
CA PHE A 168 -14.91 -4.51 -1.10
C PHE A 168 -15.79 -4.95 -2.27
N ARG A 169 -16.34 -3.97 -2.97
CA ARG A 169 -17.16 -4.17 -4.18
C ARG A 169 -16.57 -3.39 -5.33
N ARG A 170 -16.60 -3.96 -6.53
CA ARG A 170 -16.23 -3.26 -7.75
C ARG A 170 -17.15 -2.04 -7.93
N ASP A 171 -16.57 -0.89 -8.15
CA ASP A 171 -17.26 0.39 -8.39
C ASP A 171 -17.16 0.75 -9.87
N GLU A 172 -15.98 1.11 -10.35
CA GLU A 172 -15.76 1.52 -11.72
C GLU A 172 -14.44 0.96 -12.29
N ARG A 173 -14.30 1.05 -13.61
CA ARG A 173 -13.02 0.79 -14.29
C ARG A 173 -12.27 2.10 -14.43
N VAL A 174 -11.02 2.12 -13.98
CA VAL A 174 -10.12 3.27 -14.04
C VAL A 174 -8.87 2.92 -14.82
N HIS A 175 -8.14 3.93 -15.29
CA HIS A 175 -6.81 3.75 -15.87
C HIS A 175 -5.82 4.47 -14.98
N PHE A 176 -4.72 3.79 -14.69
CA PHE A 176 -3.60 4.36 -13.96
C PHE A 176 -2.30 3.95 -14.64
N MET A 177 -1.45 4.93 -14.96
CA MET A 177 -0.19 4.72 -15.69
C MET A 177 -0.37 3.93 -17.00
N GLY A 178 -1.49 4.19 -17.71
CA GLY A 178 -1.79 3.55 -18.99
C GLY A 178 -2.32 2.11 -18.90
N HIS A 179 -2.49 1.57 -17.70
CA HIS A 179 -3.00 0.22 -17.45
C HIS A 179 -4.41 0.25 -16.86
N PRO A 180 -5.32 -0.70 -17.22
CA PRO A 180 -6.68 -0.75 -16.70
C PRO A 180 -6.74 -1.45 -15.34
N TYR A 181 -7.52 -0.86 -14.43
CA TYR A 181 -7.80 -1.37 -13.09
C TYR A 181 -9.29 -1.33 -12.81
N TYR A 182 -9.73 -2.13 -11.85
CA TYR A 182 -11.02 -1.95 -11.19
C TYR A 182 -10.80 -1.19 -9.88
N ARG A 183 -11.50 -0.07 -9.74
CA ARG A 183 -11.66 0.58 -8.46
C ARG A 183 -12.62 -0.22 -7.62
N MET A 184 -12.22 -0.53 -6.40
CA MET A 184 -13.04 -1.25 -5.43
C MET A 184 -13.31 -0.37 -4.23
N VAL A 185 -14.53 -0.44 -3.71
CA VAL A 185 -15.00 0.37 -2.59
C VAL A 185 -15.59 -0.52 -1.52
N ARG A 186 -15.21 -0.25 -0.29
CA ARG A 186 -15.84 -0.75 0.93
C ARG A 186 -16.51 0.42 1.63
N SER A 187 -17.81 0.38 1.79
CA SER A 187 -18.60 1.37 2.54
C SER A 187 -19.07 0.77 3.86
N GLN A 188 -19.07 1.56 4.93
CA GLN A 188 -19.78 1.19 6.14
C GLN A 188 -21.30 1.22 5.85
N LYS A 189 -22.02 0.25 6.39
CA LYS A 189 -23.48 0.18 6.34
C LYS A 189 -24.07 1.03 7.44
#